data_26638d2a868e0b37d3f72fa9599879ac
#
_entry.id   26638d2a868e0b37d3f72fa9599879ac
#
_cell.length_a   1.000
_cell.length_b   1.000
_cell.length_c   1.000
_cell.angle_alpha   90.00
_cell.angle_beta   90.00
_cell.angle_gamma   90.00
#
_symmetry.space_group_name_H-M   'P 1'
#
loop_
_entity.id
_entity.type
_entity.pdbx_description
1 polymer ?
#
loop_
_entity_poly.entity_id
_entity_poly.type
_entity_poly.pdbx_seq_one_letter_code
_entity_poly.pdbx_strand_id
1 'polypeptide(L)'
;MNLEHLFSQYKEETIQGRYITLDSIEPLLQKLNTNDQLKIIGKSVLGKPIYSYEIGEGKTKIFLWSQMHGNESTTTKALFDFLNVLHSGSELAQQLLNAFTFCSIPMLNPDGATLYTRVNANKVDLNRDSQELTQPESKLLRAIFESFKPDYCFNLHDQRTIFGVSTTGKPATLSFLAPSYNEEREINESRLQAINLIASINEVLQEYLPNQIGRFDDSFNINCIGDMFQYLGIPTLLNKAGHFADEKKKKKTRKYVFMALIASFKTLSENVIVSNGIDIYLNIPQNKAVFYDFIYKNIKINYDGIEKITNFAAQYKEELIENQICFNAYISEIGNLDGYFGHFEYNAKEALYKDDFDNIPKLDQKADFYLNNNIKFVNGMIKI
;
A
#
# COMPACT_ATOMS: atom_id res chain seq x y z
N MET A 1 -12.55 19.44 -11.05
CA MET A 1 -11.06 19.36 -11.04
C MET A 1 -10.64 18.04 -11.66
N ASN A 2 -9.67 18.05 -12.58
CA ASN A 2 -9.16 16.80 -13.19
C ASN A 2 -7.97 16.27 -12.36
N LEU A 3 -8.19 15.21 -11.60
CA LEU A 3 -7.18 14.61 -10.70
C LEU A 3 -6.00 13.98 -11.47
N GLU A 4 -6.22 13.48 -12.69
CA GLU A 4 -5.14 12.92 -13.52
C GLU A 4 -4.19 13.99 -14.01
N HIS A 5 -4.73 15.13 -14.44
CA HIS A 5 -3.92 16.29 -14.84
C HIS A 5 -3.11 16.81 -13.65
N LEU A 6 -3.74 16.93 -12.47
CA LEU A 6 -3.07 17.37 -11.26
C LEU A 6 -1.90 16.46 -10.89
N PHE A 7 -2.10 15.14 -10.95
CA PHE A 7 -1.01 14.18 -10.72
C PHE A 7 0.13 14.36 -11.72
N SER A 8 -0.17 14.50 -13.01
CA SER A 8 0.85 14.69 -14.03
C SER A 8 1.67 15.97 -13.85
N GLN A 9 1.06 17.00 -13.29
CA GLN A 9 1.69 18.31 -13.05
C GLN A 9 2.60 18.29 -11.80
N TYR A 10 2.22 17.57 -10.74
CA TYR A 10 2.90 17.65 -9.44
C TYR A 10 3.63 16.38 -9.03
N LYS A 11 3.64 15.38 -9.88
CA LYS A 11 4.36 14.14 -9.63
C LYS A 11 5.85 14.39 -9.41
N GLU A 12 6.40 13.88 -8.32
CA GLU A 12 7.84 13.90 -8.06
C GLU A 12 8.54 12.84 -8.94
N GLU A 13 9.32 13.32 -9.91
CA GLU A 13 9.92 12.44 -10.93
C GLU A 13 11.24 11.81 -10.47
N THR A 14 11.87 12.31 -9.41
CA THR A 14 13.17 11.80 -8.96
C THR A 14 13.06 10.50 -8.18
N ILE A 15 11.91 10.22 -7.54
CA ILE A 15 11.66 9.00 -6.78
C ILE A 15 10.78 8.02 -7.57
N GLN A 16 11.41 6.93 -8.03
CA GLN A 16 10.76 5.93 -8.86
C GLN A 16 11.07 4.51 -8.36
N GLY A 17 10.33 3.52 -8.88
CA GLY A 17 10.51 2.11 -8.50
C GLY A 17 9.91 1.78 -7.14
N ARG A 18 10.38 0.66 -6.56
CA ARG A 18 9.92 0.14 -5.26
C ARG A 18 10.93 0.40 -4.14
N TYR A 19 12.20 0.51 -4.44
CA TYR A 19 13.27 0.74 -3.49
C TYR A 19 13.47 2.23 -3.27
N ILE A 20 12.94 2.74 -2.18
CA ILE A 20 13.03 4.13 -1.75
C ILE A 20 13.61 4.14 -0.33
N THR A 21 14.77 4.76 -0.18
CA THR A 21 15.50 4.88 1.08
C THR A 21 15.53 6.32 1.56
N LEU A 22 16.10 6.55 2.74
CA LEU A 22 16.27 7.89 3.28
C LEU A 22 17.08 8.78 2.32
N ASP A 23 18.15 8.24 1.73
CA ASP A 23 19.00 8.96 0.76
C ASP A 23 18.20 9.43 -0.48
N SER A 24 17.11 8.74 -0.81
CA SER A 24 16.23 9.12 -1.92
C SER A 24 15.33 10.31 -1.58
N ILE A 25 14.89 10.43 -0.32
CA ILE A 25 13.89 11.42 0.08
C ILE A 25 14.46 12.62 0.83
N GLU A 26 15.60 12.47 1.49
CA GLU A 26 16.21 13.56 2.28
C GLU A 26 16.51 14.81 1.43
N PRO A 27 17.07 14.71 0.19
CA PRO A 27 17.25 15.87 -0.67
C PRO A 27 15.93 16.57 -1.03
N LEU A 28 14.84 15.81 -1.18
CA LEU A 28 13.51 16.36 -1.43
C LEU A 28 12.97 17.11 -0.23
N LEU A 29 13.11 16.54 0.97
CA LEU A 29 12.71 17.19 2.22
C LEU A 29 13.47 18.50 2.42
N GLN A 30 14.79 18.51 2.17
CA GLN A 30 15.60 19.72 2.26
C GLN A 30 15.15 20.79 1.25
N LYS A 31 14.81 20.38 0.02
CA LYS A 31 14.28 21.30 -1.00
C LYS A 31 12.94 21.92 -0.60
N LEU A 32 12.07 21.17 0.06
CA LEU A 32 10.77 21.64 0.55
C LEU A 32 10.90 22.53 1.80
N ASN A 33 12.02 22.48 2.52
CA ASN A 33 12.23 23.21 3.77
C ASN A 33 12.56 24.68 3.53
N THR A 34 11.57 25.49 3.24
CA THR A 34 11.76 26.92 2.95
C THR A 34 11.63 27.82 4.18
N ASN A 35 10.93 27.39 5.23
CA ASN A 35 10.60 28.18 6.42
C ASN A 35 10.70 27.34 7.72
N ASP A 36 11.74 26.54 7.86
CA ASP A 36 11.99 25.69 9.04
C ASP A 36 10.85 24.68 9.35
N GLN A 37 10.21 24.18 8.29
CA GLN A 37 9.12 23.20 8.40
C GLN A 37 9.62 21.79 8.67
N LEU A 38 10.88 21.49 8.36
CA LEU A 38 11.52 20.19 8.50
C LEU A 38 12.22 20.06 9.84
N LYS A 39 11.88 19.03 10.61
CA LYS A 39 12.50 18.75 11.91
C LYS A 39 13.00 17.33 11.99
N ILE A 40 14.19 17.11 12.55
CA ILE A 40 14.62 15.77 12.98
C ILE A 40 13.96 15.52 14.33
N ILE A 41 12.99 14.59 14.36
CA ILE A 41 12.23 14.24 15.57
C ILE A 41 12.92 13.19 16.44
N GLY A 42 13.94 12.52 15.89
CA GLY A 42 14.73 11.53 16.59
C GLY A 42 15.47 10.61 15.60
N LYS A 43 15.84 9.43 16.08
CA LYS A 43 16.64 8.47 15.30
C LYS A 43 16.03 7.07 15.36
N SER A 44 16.23 6.30 14.29
CA SER A 44 15.92 4.87 14.21
C SER A 44 16.87 4.04 15.09
N VAL A 45 16.63 2.72 15.15
CA VAL A 45 17.50 1.77 15.87
C VAL A 45 18.97 1.90 15.45
N LEU A 46 19.26 2.04 14.15
CA LEU A 46 20.63 2.19 13.64
C LEU A 46 21.13 3.65 13.58
N GLY A 47 20.41 4.57 14.22
CA GLY A 47 20.82 5.96 14.36
C GLY A 47 20.53 6.86 13.16
N LYS A 48 19.76 6.40 12.17
CA LYS A 48 19.33 7.23 11.03
C LYS A 48 18.31 8.27 11.48
N PRO A 49 18.37 9.51 10.97
CA PRO A 49 17.39 10.53 11.32
C PRO A 49 15.98 10.15 10.84
N ILE A 50 15.00 10.46 11.66
CA ILE A 50 13.57 10.42 11.32
C ILE A 50 13.08 11.86 11.29
N TYR A 51 12.45 12.22 10.17
CA TYR A 51 12.00 13.57 9.91
C TYR A 51 10.50 13.71 10.09
N SER A 52 10.06 14.83 10.66
CA SER A 52 8.72 15.36 10.49
C SER A 52 8.75 16.60 9.62
N TYR A 53 7.71 16.79 8.85
CA TYR A 53 7.50 17.95 8.00
C TYR A 53 6.14 18.57 8.30
N GLU A 54 6.11 19.87 8.69
CA GLU A 54 4.89 20.57 9.08
C GLU A 54 4.65 21.76 8.15
N ILE A 55 3.42 21.90 7.61
CA ILE A 55 3.04 22.98 6.70
C ILE A 55 1.55 23.32 6.82
N GLY A 56 1.21 24.61 6.62
CA GLY A 56 -0.14 25.15 6.70
C GLY A 56 -0.42 25.84 8.02
N GLU A 57 -1.48 26.64 8.06
CA GLU A 57 -1.87 27.47 9.21
C GLU A 57 -3.35 27.26 9.60
N GLY A 58 -3.99 26.28 8.98
CA GLY A 58 -5.40 25.97 9.22
C GLY A 58 -5.63 25.38 10.61
N LYS A 59 -6.86 25.53 11.11
CA LYS A 59 -7.23 25.08 12.46
C LYS A 59 -7.30 23.56 12.57
N THR A 60 -7.70 22.87 11.49
CA THR A 60 -7.82 21.41 11.49
C THR A 60 -6.44 20.78 11.27
N LYS A 61 -6.03 19.92 12.18
CA LYS A 61 -4.72 19.29 12.19
C LYS A 61 -4.75 17.90 11.57
N ILE A 62 -3.94 17.70 10.56
CA ILE A 62 -3.85 16.43 9.83
C ILE A 62 -2.49 15.78 10.07
N PHE A 63 -2.48 14.56 10.56
CA PHE A 63 -1.25 13.80 10.78
C PHE A 63 -1.15 12.64 9.80
N LEU A 64 -0.04 12.58 9.03
CA LEU A 64 0.20 11.53 8.05
C LEU A 64 1.53 10.85 8.34
N TRP A 65 1.59 9.52 8.18
CA TRP A 65 2.88 8.82 8.19
C TRP A 65 2.88 7.73 7.13
N SER A 66 4.05 7.50 6.56
CA SER A 66 4.26 6.43 5.58
C SER A 66 5.54 5.66 5.87
N GLN A 67 5.71 4.57 5.17
CA GLN A 67 6.88 3.69 5.23
C GLN A 67 7.28 3.29 6.66
N MET A 68 6.27 3.02 7.52
CA MET A 68 6.51 2.33 8.78
C MET A 68 6.94 0.87 8.54
N HIS A 69 6.49 0.27 7.43
CA HIS A 69 7.08 -0.92 6.86
C HIS A 69 8.05 -0.46 5.76
N GLY A 70 9.33 -0.80 5.92
CA GLY A 70 10.39 -0.26 5.08
C GLY A 70 10.24 -0.54 3.59
N ASN A 71 9.62 -1.66 3.22
CA ASN A 71 9.38 -2.08 1.85
C ASN A 71 8.07 -1.52 1.23
N GLU A 72 7.33 -0.68 1.94
CA GLU A 72 6.05 -0.10 1.50
C GLU A 72 6.22 1.37 1.08
N SER A 73 6.77 1.62 -0.10
CA SER A 73 7.19 2.94 -0.55
C SER A 73 6.24 3.66 -1.51
N THR A 74 5.15 3.01 -1.94
CA THR A 74 4.25 3.62 -2.94
C THR A 74 3.54 4.83 -2.39
N THR A 75 3.06 4.74 -1.14
CA THR A 75 2.38 5.82 -0.45
C THR A 75 3.33 6.94 -0.06
N THR A 76 4.61 6.65 0.25
CA THR A 76 5.66 7.66 0.44
C THR A 76 5.82 8.54 -0.80
N LYS A 77 5.90 7.92 -1.98
CA LYS A 77 6.00 8.66 -3.25
C LYS A 77 4.77 9.54 -3.51
N ALA A 78 3.57 9.01 -3.24
CA ALA A 78 2.33 9.77 -3.39
C ALA A 78 2.22 10.92 -2.37
N LEU A 79 2.80 10.76 -1.17
CA LEU A 79 2.90 11.83 -0.20
C LEU A 79 3.79 12.98 -0.73
N PHE A 80 4.93 12.68 -1.37
CA PHE A 80 5.74 13.73 -2.01
C PHE A 80 5.03 14.42 -3.16
N ASP A 81 4.23 13.69 -3.97
CA ASP A 81 3.38 14.30 -5.00
C ASP A 81 2.39 15.28 -4.37
N PHE A 82 1.80 14.91 -3.24
CA PHE A 82 0.89 15.76 -2.48
C PHE A 82 1.62 16.99 -1.89
N LEU A 83 2.80 16.81 -1.30
CA LEU A 83 3.61 17.93 -0.79
C LEU A 83 3.98 18.93 -1.91
N ASN A 84 4.26 18.44 -3.12
CA ASN A 84 4.49 19.32 -4.28
C ASN A 84 3.25 20.16 -4.62
N VAL A 85 2.03 19.62 -4.46
CA VAL A 85 0.80 20.43 -4.59
C VAL A 85 0.76 21.53 -3.55
N LEU A 86 1.03 21.22 -2.28
CA LEU A 86 1.00 22.21 -1.19
C LEU A 86 2.02 23.34 -1.41
N HIS A 87 3.16 23.06 -2.06
CA HIS A 87 4.19 24.06 -2.41
C HIS A 87 3.95 24.80 -3.72
N SER A 88 2.90 24.46 -4.46
CA SER A 88 2.69 24.98 -5.82
C SER A 88 2.24 26.45 -5.87
N GLY A 89 1.74 26.99 -4.78
CA GLY A 89 1.08 28.31 -4.76
C GLY A 89 -0.26 28.35 -5.50
N SER A 90 -0.78 27.22 -5.98
CA SER A 90 -2.08 27.13 -6.67
C SER A 90 -3.24 27.48 -5.74
N GLU A 91 -4.41 27.79 -6.31
CA GLU A 91 -5.64 28.01 -5.52
C GLU A 91 -5.97 26.82 -4.62
N LEU A 92 -5.80 25.59 -5.11
CA LEU A 92 -5.98 24.39 -4.31
C LEU A 92 -5.00 24.35 -3.13
N ALA A 93 -3.71 24.65 -3.36
CA ALA A 93 -2.72 24.70 -2.29
C ALA A 93 -3.13 25.73 -1.22
N GLN A 94 -3.51 26.92 -1.62
CA GLN A 94 -3.95 27.99 -0.71
C GLN A 94 -5.20 27.56 0.08
N GLN A 95 -6.19 26.97 -0.58
CA GLN A 95 -7.39 26.44 0.06
C GLN A 95 -7.02 25.41 1.15
N LEU A 96 -6.15 24.45 0.83
CA LEU A 96 -5.76 23.38 1.76
C LEU A 96 -4.91 23.92 2.91
N LEU A 97 -3.94 24.81 2.64
CA LEU A 97 -3.08 25.39 3.68
C LEU A 97 -3.82 26.32 4.63
N ASN A 98 -4.87 27.00 4.16
CA ASN A 98 -5.75 27.80 5.00
C ASN A 98 -6.71 26.96 5.85
N ALA A 99 -7.13 25.79 5.34
CA ALA A 99 -8.02 24.89 6.05
C ALA A 99 -7.28 24.02 7.08
N PHE A 100 -6.05 23.60 6.76
CA PHE A 100 -5.33 22.57 7.49
C PHE A 100 -3.92 23.00 7.91
N THR A 101 -3.49 22.45 9.05
CA THR A 101 -2.08 22.29 9.40
C THR A 101 -1.73 20.81 9.24
N PHE A 102 -0.83 20.51 8.30
CA PHE A 102 -0.36 19.16 8.03
C PHE A 102 0.94 18.90 8.78
N CYS A 103 1.03 17.76 9.48
CA CYS A 103 2.26 17.19 9.98
C CYS A 103 2.46 15.83 9.35
N SER A 104 3.60 15.58 8.71
CA SER A 104 3.88 14.31 8.07
C SER A 104 5.21 13.72 8.52
N ILE A 105 5.26 12.37 8.65
CA ILE A 105 6.49 11.58 8.78
C ILE A 105 6.60 10.74 7.51
N PRO A 106 7.35 11.18 6.48
CA PRO A 106 7.38 10.52 5.18
C PRO A 106 8.04 9.14 5.20
N MET A 107 8.96 8.89 6.14
CA MET A 107 9.61 7.60 6.33
C MET A 107 9.83 7.35 7.82
N LEU A 108 8.97 6.52 8.41
CA LEU A 108 9.08 6.19 9.84
C LEU A 108 10.19 5.16 10.12
N ASN A 109 10.45 4.26 9.17
CA ASN A 109 11.37 3.12 9.31
C ASN A 109 12.51 3.18 8.26
N PRO A 110 13.49 4.08 8.41
CA PRO A 110 14.58 4.22 7.45
C PRO A 110 15.53 3.01 7.43
N ASP A 111 15.63 2.25 8.52
CA ASP A 111 16.43 1.03 8.58
C ASP A 111 15.78 -0.09 7.76
N GLY A 112 14.50 -0.34 7.98
CA GLY A 112 13.72 -1.30 7.19
C GLY A 112 13.65 -0.89 5.71
N ALA A 113 13.58 0.41 5.40
CA ALA A 113 13.62 0.92 4.04
C ALA A 113 14.93 0.54 3.33
N THR A 114 16.06 0.71 3.99
CA THR A 114 17.38 0.34 3.46
C THR A 114 17.52 -1.16 3.24
N LEU A 115 16.99 -1.98 4.15
CA LEU A 115 17.03 -3.45 4.05
C LEU A 115 15.91 -4.02 3.18
N TYR A 116 14.98 -3.17 2.74
CA TYR A 116 13.75 -3.56 2.05
C TYR A 116 12.92 -4.58 2.83
N THR A 117 12.79 -4.37 4.13
CA THR A 117 12.06 -5.24 5.04
C THR A 117 10.79 -4.58 5.58
N ARG A 118 9.81 -5.40 5.94
CA ARG A 118 8.61 -4.92 6.66
C ARG A 118 8.97 -4.40 8.05
N VAL A 119 9.81 -5.12 8.76
CA VAL A 119 10.20 -4.85 10.15
C VAL A 119 11.33 -3.81 10.24
N ASN A 120 11.55 -3.25 11.43
CA ASN A 120 12.71 -2.40 11.70
C ASN A 120 14.00 -3.22 11.91
N ALA A 121 15.11 -2.56 12.27
CA ALA A 121 16.41 -3.22 12.46
C ALA A 121 16.40 -4.24 13.61
N ASN A 122 15.55 -4.10 14.61
CA ASN A 122 15.35 -5.06 15.69
C ASN A 122 14.41 -6.22 15.30
N LYS A 123 13.98 -6.29 14.02
CA LYS A 123 13.03 -7.29 13.50
C LYS A 123 11.63 -7.17 14.13
N VAL A 124 11.26 -6.00 14.61
CA VAL A 124 9.93 -5.70 15.16
C VAL A 124 9.05 -5.07 14.07
N ASP A 125 7.82 -5.56 13.94
CA ASP A 125 6.78 -4.92 13.14
C ASP A 125 6.25 -3.70 13.93
N LEU A 126 6.56 -2.49 13.45
CA LEU A 126 6.15 -1.25 14.11
C LEU A 126 4.62 -1.09 14.20
N ASN A 127 3.88 -1.76 13.30
CA ASN A 127 2.41 -1.82 13.36
C ASN A 127 1.89 -2.92 14.30
N ARG A 128 2.74 -3.39 15.23
CA ARG A 128 2.43 -4.31 16.33
C ARG A 128 3.05 -3.83 17.65
N ASP A 129 3.57 -2.61 17.67
CA ASP A 129 4.31 -2.03 18.81
C ASP A 129 3.66 -0.73 19.34
N SER A 130 2.36 -0.51 19.00
CA SER A 130 1.69 0.75 19.36
C SER A 130 1.32 0.87 20.84
N GLN A 131 1.17 -0.25 21.53
CA GLN A 131 0.84 -0.28 22.95
C GLN A 131 2.10 -0.26 23.82
N GLU A 132 3.01 -1.18 23.59
CA GLU A 132 4.23 -1.35 24.41
C GLU A 132 5.31 -0.31 24.11
N LEU A 133 5.33 0.25 22.90
CA LEU A 133 6.27 1.26 22.45
C LEU A 133 7.73 0.85 22.73
N THR A 134 8.08 -0.38 22.36
CA THR A 134 9.43 -0.91 22.61
C THR A 134 10.49 -0.30 21.71
N GLN A 135 10.08 0.15 20.51
CA GLN A 135 10.98 0.63 19.47
C GLN A 135 11.09 2.16 19.47
N PRO A 136 12.26 2.73 19.12
CA PRO A 136 12.44 4.17 19.05
C PRO A 136 11.48 4.82 18.04
N GLU A 137 11.26 4.19 16.89
CA GLU A 137 10.35 4.67 15.85
C GLU A 137 8.90 4.77 16.36
N SER A 138 8.43 3.77 17.10
CA SER A 138 7.08 3.74 17.69
C SER A 138 6.91 4.84 18.73
N LYS A 139 7.94 5.05 19.58
CA LYS A 139 7.96 6.14 20.58
C LYS A 139 7.87 7.51 19.91
N LEU A 140 8.63 7.72 18.84
CA LEU A 140 8.65 8.98 18.09
C LEU A 140 7.28 9.25 17.45
N LEU A 141 6.68 8.25 16.79
CA LEU A 141 5.35 8.40 16.20
C LEU A 141 4.31 8.79 17.26
N ARG A 142 4.33 8.11 18.42
CA ARG A 142 3.44 8.42 19.54
C ARG A 142 3.69 9.82 20.11
N ALA A 143 4.93 10.23 20.29
CA ALA A 143 5.29 11.55 20.82
C ALA A 143 4.82 12.69 19.91
N ILE A 144 4.94 12.53 18.58
CA ILE A 144 4.40 13.50 17.61
C ILE A 144 2.88 13.53 17.67
N PHE A 145 2.22 12.38 17.69
CA PHE A 145 0.76 12.32 17.84
C PHE A 145 0.28 13.08 19.07
N GLU A 146 0.90 12.85 20.23
CA GLU A 146 0.51 13.49 21.51
C GLU A 146 0.81 14.99 21.55
N SER A 147 1.93 15.43 20.96
CA SER A 147 2.31 16.85 20.92
C SER A 147 1.56 17.65 19.86
N PHE A 148 1.36 17.08 18.68
CA PHE A 148 0.66 17.72 17.57
C PHE A 148 -0.85 17.78 17.79
N LYS A 149 -1.43 16.75 18.45
CA LYS A 149 -2.87 16.61 18.74
C LYS A 149 -3.71 16.71 17.46
N PRO A 150 -3.61 15.75 16.55
CA PRO A 150 -4.32 15.79 15.28
C PRO A 150 -5.83 15.66 15.44
N ASP A 151 -6.59 16.25 14.51
CA ASP A 151 -8.02 16.02 14.33
C ASP A 151 -8.29 14.80 13.43
N TYR A 152 -7.36 14.49 12.51
CA TYR A 152 -7.41 13.32 11.63
C TYR A 152 -6.03 12.69 11.46
N CYS A 153 -6.00 11.36 11.37
CA CYS A 153 -4.80 10.58 11.11
C CYS A 153 -4.89 9.80 9.79
N PHE A 154 -3.81 9.80 9.00
CA PHE A 154 -3.68 9.03 7.77
C PHE A 154 -2.50 8.08 7.86
N ASN A 155 -2.81 6.78 7.98
CA ASN A 155 -1.85 5.70 8.03
C ASN A 155 -1.64 5.15 6.61
N LEU A 156 -0.48 5.42 6.02
CA LEU A 156 -0.20 5.19 4.61
C LEU A 156 0.65 3.93 4.43
N HIS A 157 0.07 2.90 3.79
CA HIS A 157 0.67 1.59 3.59
C HIS A 157 0.64 1.13 2.13
N ASP A 158 1.44 0.12 1.81
CA ASP A 158 1.24 -0.72 0.65
C ASP A 158 0.57 -2.03 1.06
N GLN A 159 0.03 -2.76 0.10
CA GLN A 159 -0.42 -4.14 0.25
C GLN A 159 0.18 -5.05 -0.82
N ARG A 160 0.16 -6.36 -0.54
CA ARG A 160 0.62 -7.39 -1.47
C ARG A 160 -0.29 -7.47 -2.70
N THR A 161 0.22 -8.07 -3.79
CA THR A 161 -0.51 -8.29 -5.04
C THR A 161 -1.63 -9.32 -4.92
N ILE A 162 -1.64 -10.10 -3.85
CA ILE A 162 -2.60 -11.20 -3.62
C ILE A 162 -4.04 -10.76 -3.36
N PHE A 163 -4.28 -9.48 -3.08
CA PHE A 163 -5.61 -9.01 -2.72
C PHE A 163 -6.44 -8.62 -3.93
N GLY A 164 -7.63 -9.22 -4.02
CA GLY A 164 -8.70 -8.86 -4.92
C GLY A 164 -9.87 -8.18 -4.22
N VAL A 165 -10.70 -7.50 -4.98
CA VAL A 165 -11.97 -6.94 -4.53
C VAL A 165 -12.99 -8.07 -4.43
N SER A 166 -13.16 -8.62 -3.23
CA SER A 166 -13.97 -9.82 -3.01
C SER A 166 -13.58 -10.96 -3.98
N THR A 167 -14.54 -11.57 -4.65
CA THR A 167 -14.38 -12.63 -5.65
C THR A 167 -14.66 -12.16 -7.08
N THR A 168 -14.52 -10.86 -7.35
CA THR A 168 -14.88 -10.27 -8.65
C THR A 168 -13.87 -10.51 -9.76
N GLY A 169 -12.69 -11.06 -9.45
CA GLY A 169 -11.59 -11.18 -10.40
C GLY A 169 -10.89 -9.85 -10.73
N LYS A 170 -11.17 -8.79 -9.96
CA LYS A 170 -10.48 -7.51 -10.07
C LYS A 170 -9.50 -7.31 -8.91
N PRO A 171 -8.27 -6.84 -9.17
CA PRO A 171 -7.32 -6.56 -8.09
C PRO A 171 -7.82 -5.39 -7.23
N ALA A 172 -7.54 -5.45 -5.92
CA ALA A 172 -7.74 -4.34 -5.02
C ALA A 172 -6.59 -3.34 -5.21
N THR A 173 -6.76 -2.39 -6.13
CA THR A 173 -5.73 -1.38 -6.46
C THR A 173 -5.54 -0.38 -5.34
N LEU A 174 -6.63 0.04 -4.72
CA LEU A 174 -6.64 0.75 -3.44
C LEU A 174 -7.47 -0.01 -2.43
N SER A 175 -7.12 0.14 -1.17
CA SER A 175 -7.95 -0.35 -0.08
C SER A 175 -7.94 0.61 1.09
N PHE A 176 -9.09 0.73 1.73
CA PHE A 176 -9.29 1.60 2.88
C PHE A 176 -9.74 0.81 4.11
N LEU A 177 -9.51 1.40 5.27
CA LEU A 177 -10.07 0.93 6.53
C LEU A 177 -10.27 2.12 7.47
N ALA A 178 -11.46 2.21 8.07
CA ALA A 178 -11.69 2.91 9.32
C ALA A 178 -11.46 1.91 10.46
N PRO A 179 -10.31 1.94 11.14
CA PRO A 179 -9.96 0.93 12.14
C PRO A 179 -10.99 0.85 13.26
N SER A 180 -11.11 -0.31 13.88
CA SER A 180 -11.93 -0.48 15.07
C SER A 180 -11.25 0.16 16.28
N TYR A 181 -12.05 0.60 17.27
CA TYR A 181 -11.54 1.11 18.53
C TYR A 181 -11.75 0.12 19.69
N ASN A 182 -12.50 -0.96 19.45
CA ASN A 182 -12.78 -2.02 20.42
C ASN A 182 -13.01 -3.36 19.72
N GLU A 183 -13.05 -4.45 20.50
CA GLU A 183 -13.24 -5.81 20.01
C GLU A 183 -14.63 -6.05 19.39
N GLU A 184 -15.63 -5.35 19.85
CA GLU A 184 -17.02 -5.39 19.36
C GLU A 184 -17.17 -4.70 18.00
N ARG A 185 -16.13 -3.97 17.55
CA ARG A 185 -16.12 -3.22 16.28
C ARG A 185 -17.23 -2.20 16.16
N GLU A 186 -17.62 -1.61 17.29
CA GLU A 186 -18.64 -0.58 17.34
C GLU A 186 -18.23 0.67 16.55
N ILE A 187 -19.21 1.49 16.22
CA ILE A 187 -19.00 2.76 15.52
C ILE A 187 -19.28 3.89 16.50
N ASN A 188 -18.20 4.46 17.05
CA ASN A 188 -18.26 5.72 17.82
C ASN A 188 -18.12 6.93 16.88
N GLU A 189 -18.14 8.13 17.44
CA GLU A 189 -18.06 9.37 16.67
C GLU A 189 -16.79 9.47 15.83
N SER A 190 -15.61 9.16 16.37
CA SER A 190 -14.35 9.24 15.64
C SER A 190 -14.28 8.22 14.49
N ARG A 191 -14.76 6.99 14.72
CA ARG A 191 -14.82 5.97 13.66
C ARG A 191 -15.84 6.34 12.59
N LEU A 192 -16.98 6.93 12.99
CA LEU A 192 -17.97 7.42 12.04
C LEU A 192 -17.40 8.51 11.13
N GLN A 193 -16.63 9.43 11.66
CA GLN A 193 -15.95 10.46 10.86
C GLN A 193 -14.98 9.84 9.84
N ALA A 194 -14.19 8.84 10.23
CA ALA A 194 -13.31 8.11 9.32
C ALA A 194 -14.11 7.35 8.24
N ILE A 195 -15.20 6.68 8.62
CA ILE A 195 -16.12 5.97 7.71
C ILE A 195 -16.71 6.94 6.67
N ASN A 196 -17.27 8.06 7.12
CA ASN A 196 -17.87 9.06 6.25
C ASN A 196 -16.87 9.64 5.25
N LEU A 197 -15.64 9.90 5.70
CA LEU A 197 -14.59 10.39 4.82
C LEU A 197 -14.18 9.33 3.79
N ILE A 198 -14.01 8.06 4.18
CA ILE A 198 -13.71 6.96 3.25
C ILE A 198 -14.84 6.78 2.24
N ALA A 199 -16.10 6.87 2.67
CA ALA A 199 -17.25 6.78 1.78
C ALA A 199 -17.22 7.88 0.71
N SER A 200 -16.94 9.12 1.10
CA SER A 200 -16.81 10.26 0.18
C SER A 200 -15.64 10.09 -0.81
N ILE A 201 -14.49 9.64 -0.31
CA ILE A 201 -13.32 9.34 -1.15
C ILE A 201 -13.66 8.23 -2.17
N ASN A 202 -14.35 7.19 -1.73
CA ASN A 202 -14.74 6.07 -2.60
C ASN A 202 -15.64 6.56 -3.74
N GLU A 203 -16.64 7.40 -3.48
CA GLU A 203 -17.50 7.95 -4.53
C GLU A 203 -16.67 8.70 -5.60
N VAL A 204 -15.76 9.57 -5.18
CA VAL A 204 -14.89 10.29 -6.12
C VAL A 204 -14.01 9.35 -6.91
N LEU A 205 -13.41 8.36 -6.25
CA LEU A 205 -12.43 7.48 -6.89
C LEU A 205 -13.07 6.41 -7.78
N GLN A 206 -14.33 6.05 -7.62
CA GLN A 206 -15.03 5.11 -8.51
C GLN A 206 -15.12 5.64 -9.96
N GLU A 207 -15.03 6.95 -10.18
CA GLU A 207 -14.95 7.53 -11.53
C GLU A 207 -13.63 7.18 -12.24
N TYR A 208 -12.53 7.04 -11.48
CA TYR A 208 -11.18 6.81 -11.99
C TYR A 208 -10.72 5.34 -11.87
N LEU A 209 -11.29 4.62 -10.91
CA LEU A 209 -10.88 3.27 -10.53
C LEU A 209 -12.10 2.38 -10.24
N PRO A 210 -12.99 2.17 -11.24
CA PRO A 210 -14.25 1.48 -11.02
C PRO A 210 -14.07 0.03 -10.59
N ASN A 211 -14.69 -0.33 -9.45
CA ASN A 211 -14.68 -1.68 -8.88
C ASN A 211 -13.30 -2.26 -8.55
N GLN A 212 -12.30 -1.42 -8.27
CA GLN A 212 -10.96 -1.83 -7.85
C GLN A 212 -10.56 -1.22 -6.49
N ILE A 213 -11.55 -0.76 -5.74
CA ILE A 213 -11.39 -0.27 -4.37
C ILE A 213 -11.94 -1.31 -3.43
N GLY A 214 -11.14 -1.71 -2.45
CA GLY A 214 -11.50 -2.70 -1.45
C GLY A 214 -11.52 -2.12 -0.03
N ARG A 215 -12.13 -2.89 0.89
CA ARG A 215 -12.13 -2.61 2.32
C ARG A 215 -11.36 -3.69 3.05
N PHE A 216 -10.41 -3.28 3.90
CA PHE A 216 -9.68 -4.22 4.76
C PHE A 216 -10.56 -4.72 5.89
N ASP A 217 -10.17 -5.88 6.46
CA ASP A 217 -10.76 -6.43 7.68
C ASP A 217 -10.54 -5.47 8.85
N ASP A 218 -11.57 -5.24 9.64
CA ASP A 218 -11.61 -4.33 10.77
C ASP A 218 -11.52 -5.04 12.13
N SER A 219 -10.96 -6.25 12.15
CA SER A 219 -10.65 -6.96 13.40
C SER A 219 -9.74 -6.12 14.28
N PHE A 220 -10.20 -5.84 15.50
CA PHE A 220 -9.49 -4.97 16.44
C PHE A 220 -8.17 -5.59 16.91
N ASN A 221 -7.14 -4.79 16.92
CA ASN A 221 -5.85 -5.14 17.53
C ASN A 221 -5.18 -3.86 18.06
N ILE A 222 -5.23 -3.66 19.37
CA ILE A 222 -4.68 -2.47 20.05
C ILE A 222 -3.19 -2.24 19.75
N ASN A 223 -2.45 -3.29 19.33
CA ASN A 223 -1.06 -3.18 18.92
C ASN A 223 -0.89 -2.63 17.50
N CYS A 224 -1.97 -2.53 16.71
CA CYS A 224 -1.95 -1.81 15.44
C CYS A 224 -2.09 -0.31 15.69
N ILE A 225 -1.26 0.49 15.02
CA ILE A 225 -1.23 1.94 15.26
C ILE A 225 -2.55 2.62 14.85
N GLY A 226 -3.22 2.13 13.79
CA GLY A 226 -4.52 2.68 13.37
C GLY A 226 -5.61 2.44 14.41
N ASP A 227 -5.70 1.21 14.95
CA ASP A 227 -6.64 0.85 16.01
C ASP A 227 -6.36 1.61 17.30
N MET A 228 -5.07 1.76 17.66
CA MET A 228 -4.66 2.55 18.83
C MET A 228 -5.09 4.00 18.69
N PHE A 229 -4.85 4.67 17.57
CA PHE A 229 -5.23 6.08 17.43
C PHE A 229 -6.76 6.26 17.36
N GLN A 230 -7.45 5.27 16.75
CA GLN A 230 -8.90 5.21 16.77
C GLN A 230 -9.44 5.00 18.19
N TYR A 231 -8.80 4.12 19.00
CA TYR A 231 -9.10 3.92 20.43
C TYR A 231 -8.90 5.20 21.24
N LEU A 232 -7.87 6.00 20.93
CA LEU A 232 -7.63 7.31 21.54
C LEU A 232 -8.58 8.40 21.07
N GLY A 233 -9.58 8.06 20.26
CA GLY A 233 -10.67 8.95 19.85
C GLY A 233 -10.36 9.83 18.64
N ILE A 234 -9.28 9.55 17.88
CA ILE A 234 -8.93 10.33 16.70
C ILE A 234 -9.34 9.56 15.42
N PRO A 235 -10.15 10.16 14.54
CA PRO A 235 -10.51 9.59 13.25
C PRO A 235 -9.25 9.19 12.48
N THR A 236 -9.10 7.89 12.21
CA THR A 236 -7.90 7.35 11.57
C THR A 236 -8.30 6.61 10.29
N LEU A 237 -7.66 6.95 9.18
CA LEU A 237 -7.84 6.31 7.90
C LEU A 237 -6.60 5.49 7.54
N LEU A 238 -6.78 4.20 7.28
CA LEU A 238 -5.76 3.37 6.69
C LEU A 238 -5.93 3.38 5.17
N ASN A 239 -4.91 3.82 4.46
CA ASN A 239 -4.83 3.81 3.00
C ASN A 239 -3.80 2.78 2.56
N LYS A 240 -4.19 1.82 1.71
CA LYS A 240 -3.28 0.79 1.20
C LYS A 240 -3.16 0.82 -0.32
N ALA A 241 -1.93 1.02 -0.79
CA ALA A 241 -1.57 0.91 -2.20
C ALA A 241 -1.41 -0.56 -2.60
N GLY A 242 -2.35 -1.06 -3.38
CA GLY A 242 -2.39 -2.45 -3.84
C GLY A 242 -1.69 -2.70 -5.18
N HIS A 243 -2.34 -3.43 -6.05
CA HIS A 243 -1.85 -3.78 -7.37
C HIS A 243 -2.80 -3.25 -8.46
N PHE A 244 -2.21 -2.76 -9.54
CA PHE A 244 -2.93 -2.48 -10.78
C PHE A 244 -2.43 -3.47 -11.86
N ALA A 245 -3.32 -3.95 -12.72
CA ALA A 245 -2.98 -4.93 -13.74
C ALA A 245 -1.75 -4.49 -14.56
N ASP A 246 -0.85 -5.44 -14.85
CA ASP A 246 0.38 -5.27 -15.61
C ASP A 246 1.40 -4.26 -15.04
N GLU A 247 1.35 -4.00 -13.72
CA GLU A 247 2.19 -2.96 -13.13
C GLU A 247 2.99 -3.37 -11.89
N LYS A 248 4.18 -3.95 -12.08
CA LYS A 248 5.12 -4.29 -10.99
C LYS A 248 5.66 -3.07 -10.23
N LYS A 249 5.85 -1.94 -10.91
CA LYS A 249 6.47 -0.71 -10.33
C LYS A 249 5.48 0.21 -9.61
N LYS A 250 4.20 -0.16 -9.53
CA LYS A 250 3.13 0.59 -8.84
C LYS A 250 3.03 2.08 -9.22
N LYS A 251 3.33 2.46 -10.47
CA LYS A 251 3.21 3.85 -10.95
C LYS A 251 1.75 4.32 -10.99
N LYS A 252 0.86 3.49 -11.52
CA LYS A 252 -0.58 3.79 -11.57
C LYS A 252 -1.17 3.77 -10.17
N THR A 253 -0.79 2.81 -9.32
CA THR A 253 -1.23 2.75 -7.94
C THR A 253 -0.84 4.00 -7.16
N ARG A 254 0.40 4.53 -7.35
CA ARG A 254 0.84 5.81 -6.79
C ARG A 254 -0.09 6.97 -7.18
N LYS A 255 -0.50 7.02 -8.46
CA LYS A 255 -1.47 8.02 -8.96
C LYS A 255 -2.78 7.97 -8.18
N TYR A 256 -3.32 6.78 -7.98
CA TYR A 256 -4.59 6.64 -7.26
C TYR A 256 -4.48 6.95 -5.77
N VAL A 257 -3.34 6.65 -5.12
CA VAL A 257 -3.09 7.11 -3.74
C VAL A 257 -3.03 8.63 -3.66
N PHE A 258 -2.33 9.28 -4.58
CA PHE A 258 -2.31 10.75 -4.68
C PHE A 258 -3.72 11.31 -4.85
N MET A 259 -4.51 10.75 -5.76
CA MET A 259 -5.90 11.16 -5.96
C MET A 259 -6.75 10.99 -4.69
N ALA A 260 -6.53 9.89 -3.93
CA ALA A 260 -7.19 9.66 -2.67
C ALA A 260 -6.86 10.74 -1.63
N LEU A 261 -5.58 11.15 -1.52
CA LEU A 261 -5.17 12.23 -0.62
C LEU A 261 -5.83 13.56 -1.01
N ILE A 262 -5.80 13.93 -2.30
CA ILE A 262 -6.44 15.17 -2.79
C ILE A 262 -7.96 15.12 -2.54
N ALA A 263 -8.61 14.01 -2.85
CA ALA A 263 -10.05 13.83 -2.60
C ALA A 263 -10.38 13.97 -1.11
N SER A 264 -9.57 13.36 -0.22
CA SER A 264 -9.75 13.44 1.23
C SER A 264 -9.74 14.89 1.72
N PHE A 265 -8.69 15.63 1.39
CA PHE A 265 -8.51 16.97 1.92
C PHE A 265 -9.42 17.99 1.25
N LYS A 266 -9.75 17.78 -0.03
CA LYS A 266 -10.78 18.61 -0.70
C LYS A 266 -12.15 18.40 -0.06
N THR A 267 -12.58 17.16 0.16
CA THR A 267 -13.85 16.83 0.82
C THR A 267 -13.93 17.45 2.21
N LEU A 268 -12.86 17.33 3.01
CA LEU A 268 -12.81 17.93 4.35
C LEU A 268 -12.84 19.46 4.30
N SER A 269 -12.07 20.11 3.40
CA SER A 269 -11.99 21.57 3.32
C SER A 269 -13.30 22.21 2.83
N GLU A 270 -14.04 21.51 1.99
CA GLU A 270 -15.34 21.95 1.46
C GLU A 270 -16.52 21.52 2.35
N ASN A 271 -16.25 20.71 3.38
CA ASN A 271 -17.27 20.10 4.26
C ASN A 271 -18.38 19.36 3.48
N VAL A 272 -17.99 18.65 2.41
CA VAL A 272 -18.89 17.89 1.52
C VAL A 272 -18.81 16.41 1.87
N ILE A 273 -19.25 16.05 3.07
CA ILE A 273 -19.23 14.66 3.54
C ILE A 273 -20.60 14.02 3.27
N VAL A 274 -20.59 12.79 2.75
CA VAL A 274 -21.81 12.03 2.47
C VAL A 274 -22.64 11.78 3.75
N SER A 275 -23.95 11.88 3.67
CA SER A 275 -24.84 11.75 4.83
C SER A 275 -25.10 10.30 5.25
N ASN A 276 -24.93 9.33 4.34
CA ASN A 276 -25.16 7.89 4.56
C ASN A 276 -23.86 7.09 4.45
N GLY A 277 -22.75 7.63 4.97
CA GLY A 277 -21.40 7.08 4.81
C GLY A 277 -21.24 5.65 5.31
N ILE A 278 -22.00 5.22 6.34
CA ILE A 278 -21.94 3.84 6.85
C ILE A 278 -22.36 2.85 5.77
N ASP A 279 -23.47 3.05 5.11
CA ASP A 279 -23.97 2.13 4.09
C ASP A 279 -23.01 2.09 2.88
N ILE A 280 -22.52 3.25 2.43
CA ILE A 280 -21.56 3.33 1.34
C ILE A 280 -20.26 2.59 1.71
N TYR A 281 -19.74 2.83 2.92
CA TYR A 281 -18.51 2.19 3.42
C TYR A 281 -18.67 0.68 3.54
N LEU A 282 -19.77 0.19 4.10
CA LEU A 282 -20.02 -1.24 4.26
C LEU A 282 -20.24 -1.95 2.92
N ASN A 283 -20.74 -1.23 1.91
CA ASN A 283 -20.88 -1.73 0.55
C ASN A 283 -19.56 -1.74 -0.24
N ILE A 284 -18.48 -1.11 0.24
CA ILE A 284 -17.16 -1.33 -0.34
C ILE A 284 -16.78 -2.80 -0.10
N PRO A 285 -16.55 -3.60 -1.18
CA PRO A 285 -16.29 -5.03 -1.01
C PRO A 285 -15.05 -5.29 -0.19
N GLN A 286 -15.09 -6.32 0.66
CA GLN A 286 -13.90 -6.70 1.43
C GLN A 286 -12.81 -7.29 0.54
N ASN A 287 -11.57 -6.98 0.87
CA ASN A 287 -10.40 -7.62 0.30
C ASN A 287 -10.39 -9.12 0.59
N LYS A 288 -10.04 -9.90 -0.44
CA LYS A 288 -9.76 -11.33 -0.29
C LYS A 288 -8.43 -11.66 -0.92
N ALA A 289 -7.69 -12.57 -0.30
CA ALA A 289 -6.45 -13.13 -0.86
C ALA A 289 -6.81 -14.19 -1.91
N VAL A 290 -7.14 -13.76 -3.11
CA VAL A 290 -7.63 -14.59 -4.23
C VAL A 290 -6.79 -14.44 -5.49
N PHE A 291 -5.65 -13.72 -5.43
CA PHE A 291 -4.78 -13.54 -6.57
C PHE A 291 -3.42 -14.20 -6.39
N TYR A 292 -2.93 -14.75 -7.50
CA TYR A 292 -1.54 -15.08 -7.73
C TYR A 292 -0.96 -14.18 -8.83
N ASP A 293 0.35 -14.00 -8.85
CA ASP A 293 0.97 -13.26 -9.96
C ASP A 293 0.82 -14.05 -11.27
N PHE A 294 0.86 -15.39 -11.19
CA PHE A 294 0.70 -16.30 -12.33
C PHE A 294 -0.20 -17.47 -11.99
N ILE A 295 -1.06 -17.85 -12.94
CA ILE A 295 -1.79 -19.13 -12.92
C ILE A 295 -1.58 -19.84 -14.27
N TYR A 296 -1.20 -21.11 -14.21
CA TYR A 296 -1.07 -21.99 -15.34
C TYR A 296 -2.10 -23.10 -15.23
N LYS A 297 -3.00 -23.19 -16.22
CA LYS A 297 -4.15 -24.09 -16.24
C LYS A 297 -3.95 -25.23 -17.22
N ASN A 298 -4.54 -26.38 -16.93
CA ASN A 298 -4.55 -27.56 -17.79
C ASN A 298 -3.14 -28.00 -18.21
N ILE A 299 -2.25 -28.11 -17.23
CA ILE A 299 -0.88 -28.60 -17.41
C ILE A 299 -0.89 -30.12 -17.33
N LYS A 300 -0.33 -30.81 -18.32
CA LYS A 300 -0.06 -32.24 -18.23
C LYS A 300 1.25 -32.47 -17.49
N ILE A 301 1.22 -33.27 -16.46
CA ILE A 301 2.40 -33.72 -15.69
C ILE A 301 2.55 -35.23 -15.81
N ASN A 302 3.77 -35.71 -15.69
CA ASN A 302 4.04 -37.17 -15.68
C ASN A 302 4.73 -37.54 -14.38
N TYR A 303 4.02 -38.28 -13.54
CA TYR A 303 4.53 -38.79 -12.28
C TYR A 303 4.64 -40.32 -12.38
N ASP A 304 5.87 -40.86 -12.32
CA ASP A 304 6.16 -42.31 -12.39
C ASP A 304 5.44 -43.02 -13.55
N GLY A 305 5.37 -42.40 -14.71
CA GLY A 305 4.69 -42.96 -15.87
C GLY A 305 3.17 -42.73 -15.90
N ILE A 306 2.59 -42.08 -14.90
CA ILE A 306 1.16 -41.76 -14.84
C ILE A 306 0.98 -40.30 -15.25
N GLU A 307 0.29 -40.08 -16.38
CA GLU A 307 -0.09 -38.75 -16.82
C GLU A 307 -1.30 -38.22 -16.04
N LYS A 308 -1.22 -36.96 -15.60
CA LYS A 308 -2.30 -36.25 -14.90
C LYS A 308 -2.37 -34.81 -15.38
N ILE A 309 -3.58 -34.27 -15.46
CA ILE A 309 -3.80 -32.84 -15.70
C ILE A 309 -3.91 -32.12 -14.33
N THR A 310 -3.20 -31.03 -14.19
CA THR A 310 -3.22 -30.19 -12.99
C THR A 310 -3.12 -28.71 -13.34
N ASN A 311 -3.30 -27.84 -12.34
CA ASN A 311 -2.98 -26.42 -12.41
C ASN A 311 -1.87 -26.11 -11.41
N PHE A 312 -1.15 -25.02 -11.61
CA PHE A 312 -0.32 -24.45 -10.56
C PHE A 312 -0.27 -22.94 -10.65
N ALA A 313 0.05 -22.32 -9.54
CA ALA A 313 0.23 -20.88 -9.43
C ALA A 313 1.66 -20.54 -9.02
N ALA A 314 2.13 -19.35 -9.41
CA ALA A 314 3.39 -18.81 -8.96
C ALA A 314 3.21 -17.38 -8.44
N GLN A 315 4.05 -17.03 -7.46
CA GLN A 315 4.05 -15.74 -6.80
C GLN A 315 5.44 -15.12 -6.85
N TYR A 316 5.53 -13.80 -7.05
CA TYR A 316 6.78 -13.10 -6.95
C TYR A 316 7.24 -13.00 -5.49
N LYS A 317 8.51 -13.34 -5.27
CA LYS A 317 9.29 -12.88 -4.11
C LYS A 317 10.06 -11.63 -4.53
N GLU A 318 9.98 -10.58 -3.74
CA GLU A 318 10.70 -9.33 -3.96
C GLU A 318 12.01 -9.40 -3.18
N GLU A 319 13.13 -9.32 -3.88
CA GLU A 319 14.47 -9.47 -3.31
C GLU A 319 15.31 -8.23 -3.64
N LEU A 320 15.96 -7.67 -2.62
CA LEU A 320 16.90 -6.56 -2.81
C LEU A 320 18.25 -7.12 -3.25
N ILE A 321 18.64 -6.86 -4.48
CA ILE A 321 19.92 -7.27 -5.06
C ILE A 321 20.60 -6.02 -5.64
N GLU A 322 21.81 -5.69 -5.20
CA GLU A 322 22.59 -4.54 -5.68
C GLU A 322 21.78 -3.22 -5.76
N ASN A 323 21.04 -2.91 -4.69
CA ASN A 323 20.16 -1.72 -4.61
C ASN A 323 19.00 -1.69 -5.62
N GLN A 324 18.63 -2.84 -6.16
CA GLN A 324 17.46 -2.99 -7.04
C GLN A 324 16.54 -4.08 -6.53
N ILE A 325 15.24 -3.88 -6.73
CA ILE A 325 14.25 -4.91 -6.40
C ILE A 325 14.07 -5.84 -7.59
N CYS A 326 14.50 -7.08 -7.39
CA CYS A 326 14.29 -8.18 -8.30
C CYS A 326 13.00 -8.93 -7.93
N PHE A 327 12.22 -9.24 -8.94
CA PHE A 327 10.97 -10.00 -8.81
C PHE A 327 11.23 -11.42 -9.31
N ASN A 328 11.39 -12.37 -8.40
CA ASN A 328 11.64 -13.77 -8.72
C ASN A 328 10.36 -14.59 -8.48
N ALA A 329 9.83 -15.21 -9.54
CA ALA A 329 8.62 -16.02 -9.46
C ALA A 329 8.92 -17.44 -8.94
N TYR A 330 8.18 -17.86 -7.93
CA TYR A 330 8.27 -19.19 -7.36
C TYR A 330 6.89 -19.85 -7.37
N ILE A 331 6.86 -21.16 -7.61
CA ILE A 331 5.64 -21.96 -7.56
C ILE A 331 5.14 -21.96 -6.10
N SER A 332 3.90 -21.52 -5.90
CA SER A 332 3.32 -21.29 -4.57
C SER A 332 2.12 -22.16 -4.26
N GLU A 333 1.48 -22.72 -5.30
CA GLU A 333 0.33 -23.60 -5.14
C GLU A 333 0.23 -24.57 -6.32
N ILE A 334 -0.21 -25.82 -6.09
CA ILE A 334 -0.41 -26.84 -7.12
C ILE A 334 -1.72 -27.58 -6.85
N GLY A 335 -2.56 -27.70 -7.89
CA GLY A 335 -3.81 -28.45 -7.79
C GLY A 335 -5.04 -27.65 -8.16
N ASN A 336 -6.10 -27.71 -7.37
CA ASN A 336 -7.32 -26.97 -7.64
C ASN A 336 -7.14 -25.47 -7.29
N LEU A 337 -7.32 -24.62 -8.30
CA LEU A 337 -7.24 -23.17 -8.19
C LEU A 337 -8.60 -22.49 -8.47
N ASP A 338 -9.70 -23.22 -8.27
CA ASP A 338 -11.05 -22.68 -8.45
C ASP A 338 -11.28 -21.48 -7.49
N GLY A 339 -11.79 -20.38 -8.03
CA GLY A 339 -12.01 -19.16 -7.28
C GLY A 339 -10.78 -18.28 -7.08
N TYR A 340 -9.62 -18.69 -7.59
CA TYR A 340 -8.41 -17.86 -7.67
C TYR A 340 -8.22 -17.27 -9.06
N PHE A 341 -7.55 -16.13 -9.13
CA PHE A 341 -7.26 -15.37 -10.34
C PHE A 341 -5.76 -15.15 -10.48
N GLY A 342 -5.27 -15.16 -11.72
CA GLY A 342 -3.90 -14.78 -12.04
C GLY A 342 -3.85 -13.35 -12.54
N HIS A 343 -2.86 -12.56 -12.11
CA HIS A 343 -2.53 -11.33 -12.82
C HIS A 343 -2.05 -11.63 -14.25
N PHE A 344 -1.46 -12.80 -14.43
CA PHE A 344 -1.22 -13.43 -15.73
C PHE A 344 -1.75 -14.87 -15.67
N GLU A 345 -2.56 -15.24 -16.67
CA GLU A 345 -3.10 -16.60 -16.80
C GLU A 345 -2.69 -17.22 -18.12
N TYR A 346 -2.28 -18.48 -18.06
CA TYR A 346 -1.92 -19.25 -19.24
C TYR A 346 -2.61 -20.63 -19.24
N ASN A 347 -3.33 -20.94 -20.32
CA ASN A 347 -3.91 -22.27 -20.51
C ASN A 347 -2.97 -23.12 -21.39
N ALA A 348 -2.38 -24.13 -20.79
CA ALA A 348 -1.42 -25.01 -21.47
C ALA A 348 -2.06 -26.01 -22.44
N LYS A 349 -3.40 -26.17 -22.43
CA LYS A 349 -4.12 -27.10 -23.34
C LYS A 349 -3.49 -28.50 -23.30
N GLU A 350 -3.24 -29.01 -22.13
CA GLU A 350 -2.63 -30.31 -21.85
C GLU A 350 -1.19 -30.46 -22.38
N ALA A 351 -0.48 -29.38 -22.61
CA ALA A 351 0.95 -29.45 -22.91
C ALA A 351 1.72 -30.04 -21.71
N LEU A 352 2.69 -30.89 -22.04
CA LEU A 352 3.49 -31.60 -21.06
C LEU A 352 4.48 -30.63 -20.36
N TYR A 353 4.43 -30.58 -19.03
CA TYR A 353 5.38 -29.83 -18.19
C TYR A 353 6.75 -30.53 -18.17
N LYS A 354 7.79 -29.73 -18.21
CA LYS A 354 9.16 -30.14 -17.92
C LYS A 354 9.98 -28.95 -17.41
N ASP A 355 10.81 -29.19 -16.43
CA ASP A 355 11.86 -28.27 -16.03
C ASP A 355 13.25 -28.95 -16.15
N ASP A 356 14.29 -28.31 -15.64
CA ASP A 356 15.66 -28.83 -15.68
C ASP A 356 15.88 -30.02 -14.73
N PHE A 357 14.91 -30.33 -13.85
CA PHE A 357 15.03 -31.36 -12.82
C PHE A 357 14.03 -32.50 -13.01
N ASP A 358 12.79 -32.18 -13.40
CA ASP A 358 11.67 -33.14 -13.35
C ASP A 358 10.55 -32.79 -14.38
N ASN A 359 9.54 -33.68 -14.43
CA ASN A 359 8.33 -33.50 -15.25
C ASN A 359 7.11 -33.08 -14.41
N ILE A 360 7.33 -32.60 -13.19
CA ILE A 360 6.29 -32.14 -12.26
C ILE A 360 6.72 -30.84 -11.59
N PRO A 361 5.82 -29.84 -11.43
CA PRO A 361 6.13 -28.63 -10.68
C PRO A 361 6.25 -28.97 -9.18
N LYS A 362 7.13 -28.26 -8.46
CA LYS A 362 7.31 -28.38 -7.01
C LYS A 362 7.15 -27.04 -6.32
N LEU A 363 6.56 -27.05 -5.12
CA LEU A 363 6.42 -25.84 -4.30
C LEU A 363 7.81 -25.23 -3.99
N ASP A 364 7.86 -23.92 -3.91
CA ASP A 364 9.06 -23.11 -3.70
C ASP A 364 10.14 -23.22 -4.78
N GLN A 365 9.88 -23.90 -5.87
CA GLN A 365 10.74 -23.95 -7.05
C GLN A 365 10.55 -22.66 -7.87
N LYS A 366 11.62 -22.20 -8.55
CA LYS A 366 11.50 -21.11 -9.52
C LYS A 366 10.54 -21.48 -10.63
N ALA A 367 9.74 -20.51 -11.07
CA ALA A 367 8.80 -20.70 -12.19
C ALA A 367 9.52 -20.59 -13.55
N ASP A 368 10.57 -21.43 -13.71
CA ASP A 368 11.35 -21.62 -14.93
C ASP A 368 11.06 -23.03 -15.46
N PHE A 369 10.37 -23.15 -16.61
CA PHE A 369 9.92 -24.44 -17.12
C PHE A 369 9.63 -24.39 -18.62
N TYR A 370 9.36 -25.54 -19.19
CA TYR A 370 8.96 -25.73 -20.60
C TYR A 370 7.59 -26.40 -20.68
N LEU A 371 6.86 -26.10 -21.74
CA LEU A 371 5.69 -26.85 -22.18
C LEU A 371 5.99 -27.48 -23.54
N ASN A 372 5.76 -28.80 -23.65
CA ASN A 372 6.07 -29.61 -24.85
C ASN A 372 7.51 -29.43 -25.39
N ASN A 373 8.47 -29.08 -24.51
CA ASN A 373 9.87 -28.77 -24.82
C ASN A 373 10.12 -27.59 -25.79
N ASN A 374 9.10 -26.87 -26.20
CA ASN A 374 9.21 -25.80 -27.21
C ASN A 374 8.73 -24.42 -26.70
N ILE A 375 7.87 -24.37 -25.74
CA ILE A 375 7.43 -23.12 -25.13
C ILE A 375 8.16 -22.93 -23.79
N LYS A 376 9.11 -22.01 -23.76
CA LYS A 376 9.92 -21.72 -22.57
C LYS A 376 9.29 -20.64 -21.72
N PHE A 377 9.19 -20.90 -20.42
CA PHE A 377 8.86 -19.89 -19.41
C PHE A 377 10.11 -19.60 -18.58
N VAL A 378 10.37 -18.33 -18.33
CA VAL A 378 11.46 -17.84 -17.46
C VAL A 378 10.87 -16.82 -16.51
N ASN A 379 11.08 -17.04 -15.24
CA ASN A 379 10.56 -16.18 -14.18
C ASN A 379 9.03 -15.96 -14.30
N GLY A 380 8.31 -17.03 -14.65
CA GLY A 380 6.86 -17.04 -14.82
C GLY A 380 6.33 -16.52 -16.14
N MET A 381 7.15 -15.93 -17.01
CA MET A 381 6.72 -15.35 -18.28
C MET A 381 7.22 -16.14 -19.47
N ILE A 382 6.43 -16.15 -20.56
CA ILE A 382 6.87 -16.76 -21.81
C ILE A 382 8.12 -16.03 -22.32
N LYS A 383 9.16 -16.78 -22.60
CA LYS A 383 10.34 -16.25 -23.27
C LYS A 383 10.13 -16.41 -24.80
N ILE A 384 9.93 -15.28 -25.45
CA ILE A 384 9.87 -15.18 -26.92
C ILE A 384 11.28 -15.22 -27.48
#